data_6b67daeb74534de47c6c6fc6a75ced0d
#
_entry.id   6b67daeb74534de47c6c6fc6a75ced0d
#
_cell.length_a   1.000
_cell.length_b   1.000
_cell.length_c   1.000
_cell.angle_alpha   90.00
_cell.angle_beta   90.00
_cell.angle_gamma   90.00
#
_symmetry.space_group_name_H-M   'P 1'
#
loop_
_entity.id
_entity.type
_entity.pdbx_description
1 polymer ?
#
loop_
_entity_poly.entity_id
_entity_poly.type
_entity_poly.pdbx_seq_one_letter_code
_entity_poly.pdbx_strand_id
1 'polypeptide(L)'
;MDKKKAYRILFENKVVILFVVLCIGATIASKQPLTFVAPELFTRIARNSALVLSLIIPVIAGMGLNFGIVIGAMAAQIALFLTTYWGITGIAGFLLTAAMATPIAAFFGFLVGKLFNNMKGSEMIGGLVLSYFAEGLYLLLFLFIFGGVIPMDNPTLMIATGVGVKNTIDLSASIKYALDTVPMLNIIEMGFYLCVIGNVGTVILKKSKKLPINWAAVILRLAAAVVIYALTFIPSIEQLLAQDRLLLLRAVEF
;
A
#
# COMPACT_ATOMS: atom_id res chain seq x y z
N MET A 1 -8.31 -4.22 39.54
CA MET A 1 -8.72 -4.86 38.27
C MET A 1 -9.18 -6.28 38.62
N ASP A 2 -10.43 -6.59 38.34
CA ASP A 2 -11.06 -7.82 38.79
C ASP A 2 -10.39 -9.04 38.13
N LYS A 3 -9.86 -9.99 38.90
CA LYS A 3 -9.14 -11.17 38.39
C LYS A 3 -9.95 -11.93 37.31
N LYS A 4 -11.29 -11.97 37.48
CA LYS A 4 -12.20 -12.58 36.50
C LYS A 4 -12.22 -11.84 35.16
N LYS A 5 -12.12 -10.50 35.18
CA LYS A 5 -12.11 -9.68 33.97
C LYS A 5 -10.79 -9.82 33.19
N ALA A 6 -9.66 -9.91 33.89
CA ALA A 6 -8.34 -10.16 33.28
C ALA A 6 -8.27 -11.57 32.66
N TYR A 7 -8.80 -12.59 33.34
CA TYR A 7 -8.83 -13.96 32.82
C TYR A 7 -9.69 -14.09 31.57
N ARG A 8 -10.82 -13.39 31.51
CA ARG A 8 -11.69 -13.34 30.33
C ARG A 8 -11.00 -12.68 29.14
N ILE A 9 -10.35 -11.54 29.35
CA ILE A 9 -9.58 -10.84 28.29
C ILE A 9 -8.44 -11.72 27.75
N LEU A 10 -7.73 -12.43 28.65
CA LEU A 10 -6.67 -13.36 28.26
C LEU A 10 -7.22 -14.51 27.40
N PHE A 11 -8.38 -15.07 27.77
CA PHE A 11 -8.94 -16.21 27.06
C PHE A 11 -9.55 -15.82 25.71
N GLU A 12 -10.19 -14.63 25.62
CA GLU A 12 -10.74 -14.09 24.37
C GLU A 12 -9.61 -13.72 23.36
N ASN A 13 -8.44 -13.28 23.85
CA ASN A 13 -7.32 -12.86 23.01
C ASN A 13 -6.13 -13.84 23.02
N LYS A 14 -6.36 -15.11 23.33
CA LYS A 14 -5.30 -16.14 23.48
C LYS A 14 -4.36 -16.21 22.26
N VAL A 15 -4.89 -16.09 21.04
CA VAL A 15 -4.11 -16.13 19.82
C VAL A 15 -3.20 -14.92 19.67
N VAL A 16 -3.72 -13.72 19.94
CA VAL A 16 -2.94 -12.48 19.89
C VAL A 16 -1.82 -12.52 20.93
N ILE A 17 -2.13 -12.95 22.16
CA ILE A 17 -1.16 -13.07 23.25
C ILE A 17 -0.05 -14.08 22.89
N LEU A 18 -0.42 -15.23 22.32
CA LEU A 18 0.55 -16.23 21.84
C LEU A 18 1.52 -15.61 20.83
N PHE A 19 1.00 -14.89 19.82
CA PHE A 19 1.85 -14.23 18.83
C PHE A 19 2.74 -13.14 19.44
N VAL A 20 2.24 -12.35 20.38
CA VAL A 20 3.04 -11.34 21.09
C VAL A 20 4.19 -12.00 21.87
N VAL A 21 3.91 -13.08 22.60
CA VAL A 21 4.94 -13.85 23.33
C VAL A 21 5.97 -14.44 22.38
N LEU A 22 5.53 -15.01 21.25
CA LEU A 22 6.44 -15.52 20.24
C LEU A 22 7.31 -14.43 19.63
N CYS A 23 6.75 -13.25 19.32
CA CYS A 23 7.52 -12.12 18.81
C CYS A 23 8.57 -11.62 19.80
N ILE A 24 8.20 -11.51 21.08
CA ILE A 24 9.15 -11.13 22.13
C ILE A 24 10.27 -12.18 22.26
N GLY A 25 9.90 -13.46 22.31
CA GLY A 25 10.87 -14.56 22.38
C GLY A 25 11.81 -14.59 21.17
N ALA A 26 11.28 -14.40 19.96
CA ALA A 26 12.06 -14.32 18.73
C ALA A 26 13.03 -13.12 18.74
N THR A 27 12.57 -11.95 19.22
CA THR A 27 13.42 -10.76 19.33
C THR A 27 14.58 -10.98 20.30
N ILE A 28 14.34 -11.61 21.43
CA ILE A 28 15.38 -11.95 22.41
C ILE A 28 16.37 -12.98 21.82
N ALA A 29 15.84 -14.02 21.15
CA ALA A 29 16.65 -15.08 20.56
C ALA A 29 17.51 -14.58 19.38
N SER A 30 17.02 -13.61 18.61
CA SER A 30 17.73 -13.04 17.46
C SER A 30 18.96 -12.20 17.86
N LYS A 31 19.07 -11.77 19.12
CA LYS A 31 20.13 -10.88 19.63
C LYS A 31 20.28 -9.57 18.83
N GLN A 32 19.27 -9.19 18.05
CA GLN A 32 19.30 -7.95 17.28
C GLN A 32 18.98 -6.74 18.19
N PRO A 33 19.66 -5.60 17.99
CA PRO A 33 19.37 -4.39 18.75
C PRO A 33 17.95 -3.90 18.45
N LEU A 34 17.26 -3.40 19.46
CA LEU A 34 15.90 -2.84 19.33
C LEU A 34 15.85 -1.67 18.34
N THR A 35 16.95 -0.94 18.19
CA THR A 35 17.10 0.15 17.21
C THR A 35 17.00 -0.33 15.76
N PHE A 36 17.27 -1.59 15.50
CA PHE A 36 17.07 -2.24 14.20
C PHE A 36 15.69 -2.87 14.08
N VAL A 37 15.23 -3.58 15.13
CA VAL A 37 13.95 -4.32 15.09
C VAL A 37 12.74 -3.38 15.02
N ALA A 38 12.77 -2.27 15.75
CA ALA A 38 11.61 -1.37 15.80
C ALA A 38 11.32 -0.69 14.43
N PRO A 39 12.28 -0.07 13.74
CA PRO A 39 12.04 0.48 12.40
C PRO A 39 11.56 -0.56 11.40
N GLU A 40 12.16 -1.75 11.41
CA GLU A 40 11.76 -2.83 10.50
C GLU A 40 10.33 -3.30 10.76
N LEU A 41 9.91 -3.36 12.04
CA LEU A 41 8.55 -3.71 12.42
C LEU A 41 7.54 -2.66 11.91
N PHE A 42 7.84 -1.37 12.11
CA PHE A 42 7.00 -0.28 11.62
C PHE A 42 6.88 -0.30 10.10
N THR A 43 7.97 -0.49 9.39
CA THR A 43 8.00 -0.60 7.92
C THR A 43 7.10 -1.73 7.44
N ARG A 44 7.19 -2.91 8.07
CA ARG A 44 6.36 -4.07 7.71
C ARG A 44 4.89 -3.86 8.03
N ILE A 45 4.56 -3.25 9.17
CA ILE A 45 3.18 -2.91 9.53
C ILE A 45 2.62 -1.91 8.53
N ALA A 46 3.34 -0.83 8.21
CA ALA A 46 2.87 0.20 7.28
C ALA A 46 2.63 -0.39 5.88
N ARG A 47 3.56 -1.17 5.37
CA ARG A 47 3.45 -1.83 4.06
C ARG A 47 2.26 -2.77 3.96
N ASN A 48 2.02 -3.59 4.98
CA ASN A 48 0.96 -4.59 4.95
C ASN A 48 -0.40 -4.05 5.41
N SER A 49 -0.43 -2.90 6.09
CA SER A 49 -1.68 -2.35 6.64
C SER A 49 -2.72 -2.04 5.57
N ALA A 50 -2.31 -1.51 4.43
CA ALA A 50 -3.22 -1.22 3.32
C ALA A 50 -3.88 -2.51 2.78
N LEU A 51 -3.12 -3.60 2.66
CA LEU A 51 -3.64 -4.90 2.23
C LEU A 51 -4.61 -5.48 3.28
N VAL A 52 -4.24 -5.43 4.56
CA VAL A 52 -5.10 -5.92 5.66
C VAL A 52 -6.40 -5.12 5.74
N LEU A 53 -6.34 -3.77 5.63
CA LEU A 53 -7.51 -2.92 5.63
C LEU A 53 -8.42 -3.19 4.43
N SER A 54 -7.87 -3.48 3.26
CA SER A 54 -8.66 -3.82 2.07
C SER A 54 -9.46 -5.11 2.24
N LEU A 55 -9.00 -6.06 3.05
CA LEU A 55 -9.71 -7.30 3.36
C LEU A 55 -10.89 -7.12 4.33
N ILE A 56 -10.91 -6.04 5.10
CA ILE A 56 -12.00 -5.76 6.06
C ILE A 56 -13.32 -5.52 5.33
N ILE A 57 -13.30 -4.82 4.19
CA ILE A 57 -14.51 -4.47 3.42
C ILE A 57 -15.28 -5.72 2.98
N PRO A 58 -14.67 -6.73 2.31
CA PRO A 58 -15.34 -7.98 1.96
C PRO A 58 -15.85 -8.77 3.16
N VAL A 59 -15.08 -8.79 4.26
CA VAL A 59 -15.48 -9.49 5.49
C VAL A 59 -16.73 -8.86 6.11
N ILE A 60 -16.80 -7.52 6.19
CA ILE A 60 -17.99 -6.80 6.67
C ILE A 60 -19.20 -7.03 5.74
N ALA A 61 -18.95 -7.16 4.43
CA ALA A 61 -20.00 -7.48 3.45
C ALA A 61 -20.49 -8.94 3.51
N GLY A 62 -19.91 -9.78 4.39
CA GLY A 62 -20.31 -11.19 4.56
C GLY A 62 -19.75 -12.15 3.50
N MET A 63 -18.87 -11.68 2.61
CA MET A 63 -18.26 -12.51 1.56
C MET A 63 -17.08 -13.36 2.06
N GLY A 64 -16.67 -13.21 3.33
CA GLY A 64 -15.48 -13.85 3.88
C GLY A 64 -14.17 -13.22 3.40
N LEU A 65 -13.08 -14.00 3.38
CA LEU A 65 -11.78 -13.53 2.90
C LEU A 65 -11.78 -13.42 1.37
N ASN A 66 -11.43 -12.24 0.88
CA ASN A 66 -11.34 -11.99 -0.56
C ASN A 66 -9.94 -12.34 -1.10
N PHE A 67 -9.79 -13.51 -1.68
CA PHE A 67 -8.55 -13.90 -2.35
C PHE A 67 -8.35 -13.21 -3.71
N GLY A 68 -9.34 -12.51 -4.24
CA GLY A 68 -9.23 -11.68 -5.44
C GLY A 68 -8.21 -10.54 -5.33
N ILE A 69 -7.68 -10.25 -4.13
CA ILE A 69 -6.61 -9.27 -3.90
C ILE A 69 -5.35 -9.59 -4.74
N VAL A 70 -5.08 -10.86 -5.03
CA VAL A 70 -3.98 -11.32 -5.89
C VAL A 70 -4.08 -10.69 -7.27
N ILE A 71 -5.29 -10.58 -7.82
CA ILE A 71 -5.54 -9.98 -9.14
C ILE A 71 -5.25 -8.48 -9.12
N GLY A 72 -5.55 -7.81 -8.01
CA GLY A 72 -5.16 -6.40 -7.80
C GLY A 72 -3.64 -6.22 -7.80
N ALA A 73 -2.91 -7.11 -7.14
CA ALA A 73 -1.45 -7.12 -7.17
C ALA A 73 -0.89 -7.36 -8.57
N MET A 74 -1.50 -8.26 -9.35
CA MET A 74 -1.12 -8.49 -10.75
C MET A 74 -1.32 -7.24 -11.62
N ALA A 75 -2.39 -6.49 -11.41
CA ALA A 75 -2.62 -5.22 -12.12
C ALA A 75 -1.48 -4.21 -11.87
N ALA A 76 -1.02 -4.12 -10.61
CA ALA A 76 0.11 -3.28 -10.24
C ALA A 76 1.42 -3.78 -10.88
N GLN A 77 1.64 -5.10 -10.92
CA GLN A 77 2.82 -5.69 -11.57
C GLN A 77 2.85 -5.44 -13.07
N ILE A 78 1.71 -5.51 -13.77
CA ILE A 78 1.61 -5.18 -15.19
C ILE A 78 1.99 -3.70 -15.43
N ALA A 79 1.45 -2.79 -14.62
CA ALA A 79 1.78 -1.37 -14.72
C ALA A 79 3.27 -1.10 -14.46
N LEU A 80 3.82 -1.74 -13.43
CA LEU A 80 5.23 -1.65 -13.08
C LEU A 80 6.15 -2.17 -14.19
N PHE A 81 5.78 -3.31 -14.78
CA PHE A 81 6.50 -3.89 -15.92
C PHE A 81 6.55 -2.92 -17.11
N LEU A 82 5.41 -2.34 -17.49
CA LEU A 82 5.33 -1.38 -18.57
C LEU A 82 6.17 -0.12 -18.31
N THR A 83 6.11 0.41 -17.10
CA THR A 83 6.87 1.60 -16.71
C THR A 83 8.38 1.32 -16.74
N THR A 84 8.80 0.15 -16.25
CA THR A 84 10.20 -0.28 -16.29
C THR A 84 10.67 -0.56 -17.72
N TYR A 85 9.80 -1.11 -18.56
CA TYR A 85 10.09 -1.34 -19.98
C TYR A 85 10.33 -0.03 -20.74
N TRP A 86 9.53 1.00 -20.43
CA TRP A 86 9.72 2.35 -21.01
C TRP A 86 10.90 3.12 -20.42
N GLY A 87 11.56 2.59 -19.39
CA GLY A 87 12.70 3.21 -18.74
C GLY A 87 12.38 4.50 -17.99
N ILE A 88 11.12 4.71 -17.58
CA ILE A 88 10.71 5.88 -16.82
C ILE A 88 11.02 5.66 -15.35
N THR A 89 11.93 6.47 -14.80
CA THR A 89 12.46 6.32 -13.44
C THR A 89 12.02 7.49 -12.54
N GLY A 90 12.31 7.38 -11.24
CA GLY A 90 12.05 8.43 -10.25
C GLY A 90 10.57 8.65 -9.98
N ILE A 91 10.21 9.86 -9.54
CA ILE A 91 8.83 10.23 -9.16
C ILE A 91 7.87 10.13 -10.34
N ALA A 92 8.31 10.50 -11.55
CA ALA A 92 7.49 10.39 -12.76
C ALA A 92 7.13 8.92 -13.04
N GLY A 93 8.08 8.00 -12.90
CA GLY A 93 7.85 6.55 -13.00
C GLY A 93 6.88 6.03 -11.95
N PHE A 94 7.04 6.46 -10.71
CA PHE A 94 6.14 6.09 -9.61
C PHE A 94 4.70 6.55 -9.86
N LEU A 95 4.51 7.82 -10.22
CA LEU A 95 3.18 8.38 -10.50
C LEU A 95 2.53 7.74 -11.74
N LEU A 96 3.31 7.49 -12.79
CA LEU A 96 2.83 6.81 -13.99
C LEU A 96 2.40 5.38 -13.68
N THR A 97 3.20 4.64 -12.90
CA THR A 97 2.84 3.28 -12.46
C THR A 97 1.53 3.29 -11.67
N ALA A 98 1.35 4.21 -10.73
CA ALA A 98 0.12 4.34 -9.96
C ALA A 98 -1.09 4.71 -10.85
N ALA A 99 -0.90 5.66 -11.78
CA ALA A 99 -1.94 6.08 -12.72
C ALA A 99 -2.37 4.96 -13.66
N MET A 100 -1.44 4.10 -14.09
CA MET A 100 -1.74 2.94 -14.96
C MET A 100 -2.30 1.76 -14.17
N ALA A 101 -1.79 1.51 -12.97
CA ALA A 101 -2.27 0.42 -12.12
C ALA A 101 -3.74 0.59 -11.75
N THR A 102 -4.18 1.83 -11.49
CA THR A 102 -5.55 2.13 -11.07
C THR A 102 -6.62 1.68 -12.08
N PRO A 103 -6.59 2.06 -13.37
CA PRO A 103 -7.59 1.61 -14.34
C PRO A 103 -7.50 0.10 -14.62
N ILE A 104 -6.30 -0.49 -14.64
CA ILE A 104 -6.12 -1.93 -14.82
C ILE A 104 -6.73 -2.69 -13.64
N ALA A 105 -6.45 -2.25 -12.41
CA ALA A 105 -7.03 -2.84 -11.21
C ALA A 105 -8.56 -2.66 -11.15
N ALA A 106 -9.08 -1.51 -11.57
CA ALA A 106 -10.51 -1.26 -11.66
C ALA A 106 -11.19 -2.20 -12.67
N PHE A 107 -10.59 -2.40 -13.82
CA PHE A 107 -11.08 -3.33 -14.84
C PHE A 107 -11.13 -4.78 -14.32
N PHE A 108 -10.03 -5.26 -13.76
CA PHE A 108 -10.00 -6.60 -13.18
C PHE A 108 -10.93 -6.73 -11.98
N GLY A 109 -11.00 -5.71 -11.12
CA GLY A 109 -11.91 -5.67 -9.98
C GLY A 109 -13.40 -5.75 -10.40
N PHE A 110 -13.76 -5.10 -11.51
CA PHE A 110 -15.09 -5.21 -12.09
C PHE A 110 -15.40 -6.64 -12.56
N LEU A 111 -14.47 -7.30 -13.26
CA LEU A 111 -14.63 -8.69 -13.69
C LEU A 111 -14.79 -9.65 -12.51
N VAL A 112 -13.95 -9.50 -11.49
CA VAL A 112 -14.00 -10.30 -10.25
C VAL A 112 -15.30 -10.06 -9.50
N GLY A 113 -15.72 -8.80 -9.36
CA GLY A 113 -16.98 -8.45 -8.72
C GLY A 113 -18.20 -9.04 -9.43
N LYS A 114 -18.20 -9.02 -10.76
CA LYS A 114 -19.25 -9.67 -11.56
C LYS A 114 -19.27 -11.19 -11.37
N LEU A 115 -18.09 -11.81 -11.29
CA LEU A 115 -17.97 -13.24 -11.02
C LEU A 115 -18.55 -13.58 -9.63
N PHE A 116 -18.15 -12.86 -8.59
CA PHE A 116 -18.61 -13.10 -7.23
C PHE A 116 -20.11 -12.87 -7.04
N ASN A 117 -20.67 -11.89 -7.74
CA ASN A 117 -22.13 -11.69 -7.74
C ASN A 117 -22.91 -12.90 -8.26
N ASN A 118 -22.32 -13.72 -9.13
CA ASN A 118 -22.91 -14.94 -9.65
C ASN A 118 -22.66 -16.18 -8.76
N MET A 119 -21.73 -16.08 -7.79
CA MET A 119 -21.29 -17.20 -6.93
C MET A 119 -21.77 -17.04 -5.48
N LYS A 120 -22.99 -16.56 -5.27
CA LYS A 120 -23.55 -16.27 -3.94
C LYS A 120 -23.37 -17.43 -2.97
N GLY A 121 -22.71 -17.17 -1.84
CA GLY A 121 -22.44 -18.17 -0.79
C GLY A 121 -21.16 -19.00 -1.01
N SER A 122 -20.50 -18.90 -2.17
CA SER A 122 -19.23 -19.61 -2.45
C SER A 122 -18.13 -18.66 -2.94
N GLU A 123 -18.25 -17.37 -2.63
CA GLU A 123 -17.34 -16.31 -3.09
C GLU A 123 -15.90 -16.57 -2.62
N MET A 124 -15.72 -17.06 -1.39
CA MET A 124 -14.41 -17.37 -0.83
C MET A 124 -13.70 -18.47 -1.63
N ILE A 125 -14.40 -19.55 -1.96
CA ILE A 125 -13.84 -20.66 -2.75
C ILE A 125 -13.57 -20.20 -4.17
N GLY A 126 -14.51 -19.47 -4.78
CA GLY A 126 -14.35 -18.87 -6.10
C GLY A 126 -13.14 -17.92 -6.18
N GLY A 127 -12.93 -17.12 -5.16
CA GLY A 127 -11.78 -16.22 -5.05
C GLY A 127 -10.46 -16.97 -4.97
N LEU A 128 -10.43 -18.07 -4.21
CA LEU A 128 -9.24 -18.92 -4.08
C LEU A 128 -8.88 -19.59 -5.42
N VAL A 129 -9.84 -20.19 -6.09
CA VAL A 129 -9.64 -20.81 -7.42
C VAL A 129 -9.19 -19.75 -8.43
N LEU A 130 -9.83 -18.58 -8.41
CA LEU A 130 -9.50 -17.48 -9.31
C LEU A 130 -8.09 -16.95 -9.05
N SER A 131 -7.61 -16.89 -7.81
CA SER A 131 -6.26 -16.44 -7.50
C SER A 131 -5.20 -17.41 -8.01
N TYR A 132 -5.40 -18.71 -7.89
CA TYR A 132 -4.49 -19.72 -8.47
C TYR A 132 -4.50 -19.69 -10.00
N PHE A 133 -5.68 -19.53 -10.60
CA PHE A 133 -5.77 -19.33 -12.05
C PHE A 133 -5.01 -18.10 -12.52
N ALA A 134 -5.17 -16.98 -11.82
CA ALA A 134 -4.48 -15.74 -12.11
C ALA A 134 -2.96 -15.87 -11.99
N GLU A 135 -2.48 -16.57 -10.95
CA GLU A 135 -1.04 -16.85 -10.77
C GLU A 135 -0.49 -17.69 -11.93
N GLY A 136 -1.21 -18.74 -12.34
CA GLY A 136 -0.84 -19.54 -13.50
C GLY A 136 -0.82 -18.73 -14.79
N LEU A 137 -1.80 -17.84 -14.99
CA LEU A 137 -1.85 -16.94 -16.14
C LEU A 137 -0.69 -15.94 -16.13
N TYR A 138 -0.35 -15.39 -14.96
CA TYR A 138 0.79 -14.51 -14.79
C TYR A 138 2.10 -15.21 -15.18
N LEU A 139 2.34 -16.42 -14.71
CA LEU A 139 3.54 -17.19 -15.04
C LEU A 139 3.60 -17.49 -16.55
N LEU A 140 2.47 -17.84 -17.16
CA LEU A 140 2.40 -18.06 -18.60
C LEU A 140 2.77 -16.80 -19.39
N LEU A 141 2.20 -15.67 -19.04
CA LEU A 141 2.45 -14.40 -19.72
C LEU A 141 3.91 -13.96 -19.58
N PHE A 142 4.45 -13.95 -18.36
CA PHE A 142 5.76 -13.37 -18.09
C PHE A 142 6.93 -14.32 -18.38
N LEU A 143 6.76 -15.65 -18.27
CA LEU A 143 7.83 -16.58 -18.54
C LEU A 143 7.86 -17.07 -20.00
N PHE A 144 6.71 -17.12 -20.67
CA PHE A 144 6.63 -17.71 -21.99
C PHE A 144 6.30 -16.70 -23.09
N ILE A 145 5.34 -15.79 -22.87
CA ILE A 145 4.89 -14.88 -23.91
C ILE A 145 5.86 -13.71 -24.07
N PHE A 146 6.21 -13.05 -22.96
CA PHE A 146 7.21 -11.98 -23.00
C PHE A 146 8.63 -12.57 -23.07
N GLY A 147 9.35 -12.22 -24.10
CA GLY A 147 10.68 -12.74 -24.39
C GLY A 147 10.71 -14.01 -25.26
N GLY A 148 9.63 -14.83 -25.28
CA GLY A 148 9.52 -15.98 -26.17
C GLY A 148 8.77 -15.66 -27.46
N VAL A 149 7.55 -15.16 -27.35
CA VAL A 149 6.69 -14.80 -28.50
C VAL A 149 6.86 -13.32 -28.86
N ILE A 150 6.95 -12.45 -27.86
CA ILE A 150 7.20 -11.02 -28.02
C ILE A 150 8.68 -10.78 -27.69
N PRO A 151 9.55 -10.52 -28.67
CA PRO A 151 10.97 -10.29 -28.43
C PRO A 151 11.16 -9.02 -27.59
N MET A 152 11.98 -9.12 -26.55
CA MET A 152 12.33 -8.03 -25.66
C MET A 152 13.83 -8.01 -25.42
N ASP A 153 14.46 -6.84 -25.58
CA ASP A 153 15.92 -6.68 -25.44
C ASP A 153 16.31 -5.89 -24.18
N ASN A 154 15.43 -5.84 -23.16
CA ASN A 154 15.74 -5.09 -21.96
C ASN A 154 16.43 -5.99 -20.90
N PRO A 155 17.74 -5.78 -20.62
CA PRO A 155 18.53 -6.64 -19.73
C PRO A 155 18.08 -6.56 -18.27
N THR A 156 17.36 -5.53 -17.86
CA THR A 156 16.84 -5.40 -16.50
C THR A 156 15.63 -6.30 -16.27
N LEU A 157 14.85 -6.56 -17.31
CA LEU A 157 13.62 -7.34 -17.28
C LEU A 157 13.82 -8.80 -17.66
N MET A 158 14.75 -9.09 -18.58
CA MET A 158 14.96 -10.42 -19.11
C MET A 158 15.84 -11.30 -18.22
N ILE A 159 15.59 -12.61 -18.24
CA ILE A 159 16.45 -13.62 -17.60
C ILE A 159 17.74 -13.73 -18.41
N ALA A 160 18.91 -13.63 -17.74
CA ALA A 160 20.21 -13.58 -18.40
C ALA A 160 20.54 -14.82 -19.25
N THR A 161 19.98 -15.98 -18.94
CA THR A 161 20.31 -17.29 -19.57
C THR A 161 19.11 -17.98 -20.18
N GLY A 162 17.93 -17.32 -20.23
CA GLY A 162 16.68 -17.96 -20.64
C GLY A 162 15.74 -17.06 -21.41
N VAL A 163 14.64 -17.64 -21.78
CA VAL A 163 13.50 -16.96 -22.39
C VAL A 163 12.55 -16.53 -21.29
N GLY A 164 12.07 -15.29 -21.33
CA GLY A 164 11.09 -14.77 -20.40
C GLY A 164 11.59 -13.65 -19.49
N VAL A 165 10.66 -13.10 -18.74
CA VAL A 165 10.90 -11.98 -17.81
C VAL A 165 11.27 -12.52 -16.42
N LYS A 166 12.17 -11.83 -15.73
CA LYS A 166 12.50 -12.15 -14.32
C LYS A 166 11.26 -12.07 -13.45
N ASN A 167 11.08 -13.06 -12.61
CA ASN A 167 9.97 -13.07 -11.62
C ASN A 167 10.12 -11.97 -10.55
N THR A 168 11.36 -11.55 -10.31
CA THR A 168 11.70 -10.43 -9.41
C THR A 168 12.49 -9.39 -10.20
N ILE A 169 11.95 -8.18 -10.31
CA ILE A 169 12.60 -7.05 -10.95
C ILE A 169 13.27 -6.21 -9.87
N ASP A 170 14.56 -5.90 -10.03
CA ASP A 170 15.25 -4.96 -9.15
C ASP A 170 14.84 -3.53 -9.53
N LEU A 171 14.11 -2.88 -8.63
CA LEU A 171 13.62 -1.53 -8.80
C LEU A 171 14.53 -0.48 -8.14
N SER A 172 15.65 -0.88 -7.57
CA SER A 172 16.55 -0.01 -6.81
C SER A 172 17.06 1.18 -7.63
N ALA A 173 17.30 0.98 -8.93
CA ALA A 173 17.74 2.03 -9.85
C ALA A 173 16.58 2.79 -10.52
N SER A 174 15.32 2.40 -10.28
CA SER A 174 14.18 2.93 -11.03
C SER A 174 13.19 3.66 -10.13
N ILE A 175 12.35 2.94 -9.40
CA ILE A 175 11.20 3.52 -8.69
C ILE A 175 11.32 3.34 -7.17
N LYS A 176 12.10 2.35 -6.71
CA LYS A 176 12.15 1.94 -5.30
C LYS A 176 12.44 3.09 -4.32
N TYR A 177 13.30 4.01 -4.71
CA TYR A 177 13.69 5.16 -3.90
C TYR A 177 13.19 6.49 -4.47
N ALA A 178 12.12 6.44 -5.28
CA ALA A 178 11.56 7.62 -5.91
C ALA A 178 11.12 8.70 -4.91
N LEU A 179 10.53 8.28 -3.79
CA LEU A 179 10.08 9.18 -2.73
C LEU A 179 11.23 9.67 -1.83
N ASP A 180 12.34 8.94 -1.77
CA ASP A 180 13.54 9.36 -1.01
C ASP A 180 14.18 10.64 -1.57
N THR A 181 13.89 10.99 -2.82
CA THR A 181 14.37 12.22 -3.47
C THR A 181 13.52 13.44 -3.14
N VAL A 182 12.35 13.26 -2.52
CA VAL A 182 11.46 14.36 -2.14
C VAL A 182 11.76 14.78 -0.71
N PRO A 183 12.16 16.04 -0.47
CA PRO A 183 12.32 16.55 0.88
C PRO A 183 11.00 16.44 1.64
N MET A 184 11.06 16.04 2.90
CA MET A 184 9.87 15.89 3.75
C MET A 184 9.10 17.21 3.89
N LEU A 185 9.81 18.33 3.85
CA LEU A 185 9.22 19.65 3.85
C LEU A 185 8.21 19.83 2.71
N ASN A 186 8.58 19.43 1.49
CA ASN A 186 7.71 19.54 0.31
C ASN A 186 6.46 18.65 0.44
N ILE A 187 6.57 17.50 1.11
CA ILE A 187 5.43 16.61 1.33
C ILE A 187 4.44 17.24 2.32
N ILE A 188 4.94 17.84 3.40
CA ILE A 188 4.10 18.54 4.37
C ILE A 188 3.42 19.75 3.69
N GLU A 189 4.16 20.50 2.89
CA GLU A 189 3.62 21.62 2.13
C GLU A 189 2.54 21.18 1.14
N MET A 190 2.79 20.14 0.37
CA MET A 190 1.80 19.56 -0.55
C MET A 190 0.58 19.02 0.21
N GLY A 191 0.78 18.38 1.36
CA GLY A 191 -0.29 17.91 2.24
C GLY A 191 -1.15 19.06 2.77
N PHE A 192 -0.54 20.17 3.12
CA PHE A 192 -1.23 21.40 3.52
C PHE A 192 -2.12 21.93 2.38
N TYR A 193 -1.58 22.09 1.17
CA TYR A 193 -2.36 22.55 0.02
C TYR A 193 -3.51 21.59 -0.32
N LEU A 194 -3.27 20.28 -0.30
CA LEU A 194 -4.32 19.27 -0.53
C LEU A 194 -5.41 19.32 0.55
N CYS A 195 -5.05 19.55 1.80
CA CYS A 195 -6.00 19.74 2.88
C CYS A 195 -6.86 20.98 2.68
N VAL A 196 -6.27 22.11 2.28
CA VAL A 196 -6.99 23.36 1.99
C VAL A 196 -7.94 23.15 0.82
N ILE A 197 -7.44 22.61 -0.31
CA ILE A 197 -8.24 22.35 -1.51
C ILE A 197 -9.40 21.37 -1.20
N GLY A 198 -9.12 20.30 -0.46
CA GLY A 198 -10.11 19.32 -0.05
C GLY A 198 -11.21 19.91 0.84
N ASN A 199 -10.84 20.80 1.79
CA ASN A 199 -11.82 21.48 2.63
C ASN A 199 -12.67 22.47 1.81
N VAL A 200 -12.05 23.25 0.94
CA VAL A 200 -12.78 24.16 0.02
C VAL A 200 -13.73 23.37 -0.88
N GLY A 201 -13.24 22.26 -1.47
CA GLY A 201 -14.05 21.38 -2.31
C GLY A 201 -15.25 20.78 -1.56
N THR A 202 -15.06 20.32 -0.32
CA THR A 202 -16.15 19.78 0.50
C THR A 202 -17.18 20.85 0.87
N VAL A 203 -16.76 22.09 1.13
CA VAL A 203 -17.67 23.21 1.40
C VAL A 203 -18.48 23.54 0.15
N ILE A 204 -17.85 23.64 -1.01
CA ILE A 204 -18.52 23.95 -2.30
C ILE A 204 -19.53 22.85 -2.63
N LEU A 205 -19.15 21.57 -2.55
CA LEU A 205 -20.01 20.42 -2.84
C LEU A 205 -21.22 20.36 -1.90
N LYS A 206 -21.01 20.58 -0.59
CA LYS A 206 -22.11 20.61 0.38
C LYS A 206 -23.04 21.80 0.17
N LYS A 207 -22.48 22.96 -0.15
CA LYS A 207 -23.28 24.15 -0.48
C LYS A 207 -24.12 23.93 -1.75
N SER A 208 -23.54 23.33 -2.79
CA SER A 208 -24.24 22.97 -4.03
C SER A 208 -25.40 21.98 -3.79
N LYS A 209 -25.17 20.98 -2.93
CA LYS A 209 -26.18 19.97 -2.56
C LYS A 209 -27.12 20.40 -1.42
N LYS A 210 -27.04 21.65 -0.94
CA LYS A 210 -27.84 22.19 0.19
C LYS A 210 -27.75 21.33 1.46
N LEU A 211 -26.60 20.64 1.68
CA LEU A 211 -26.37 19.82 2.84
C LEU A 211 -25.81 20.65 4.01
N PRO A 212 -26.08 20.28 5.28
CA PRO A 212 -25.56 20.99 6.43
C PRO A 212 -24.03 20.95 6.46
N ILE A 213 -23.39 22.11 6.59
CA ILE A 213 -21.94 22.22 6.69
C ILE A 213 -21.57 22.23 8.18
N ASN A 214 -20.77 21.26 8.61
CA ASN A 214 -20.21 21.26 9.96
C ASN A 214 -18.96 22.17 9.98
N TRP A 215 -19.16 23.46 10.25
CA TRP A 215 -18.10 24.46 10.29
C TRP A 215 -17.04 24.15 11.34
N ALA A 216 -17.42 23.58 12.47
CA ALA A 216 -16.48 23.19 13.53
C ALA A 216 -15.46 22.16 13.01
N ALA A 217 -15.89 21.15 12.24
CA ALA A 217 -15.01 20.15 11.68
C ALA A 217 -14.09 20.73 10.57
N VAL A 218 -14.60 21.68 9.77
CA VAL A 218 -13.80 22.37 8.73
C VAL A 218 -12.72 23.22 9.38
N ILE A 219 -13.09 24.03 10.38
CA ILE A 219 -12.16 24.89 11.12
C ILE A 219 -11.10 24.06 11.85
N LEU A 220 -11.50 22.97 12.51
CA LEU A 220 -10.58 22.10 13.22
C LEU A 220 -9.52 21.47 12.29
N ARG A 221 -9.93 21.01 11.09
CA ARG A 221 -9.02 20.44 10.10
C ARG A 221 -8.05 21.48 9.55
N LEU A 222 -8.55 22.69 9.24
CA LEU A 222 -7.71 23.78 8.78
C LEU A 222 -6.75 24.26 9.86
N ALA A 223 -7.22 24.38 11.10
CA ALA A 223 -6.37 24.74 12.23
C ALA A 223 -5.26 23.71 12.47
N ALA A 224 -5.60 22.42 12.42
CA ALA A 224 -4.61 21.35 12.54
C ALA A 224 -3.57 21.40 11.40
N ALA A 225 -4.01 21.61 10.17
CA ALA A 225 -3.12 21.74 9.01
C ALA A 225 -2.19 22.98 9.14
N VAL A 226 -2.72 24.11 9.57
CA VAL A 226 -1.93 25.33 9.82
C VAL A 226 -0.92 25.14 10.92
N VAL A 227 -1.30 24.46 12.03
CA VAL A 227 -0.37 24.18 13.14
C VAL A 227 0.76 23.28 12.67
N ILE A 228 0.45 22.20 11.94
CA ILE A 228 1.47 21.29 11.40
C ILE A 228 2.41 22.04 10.45
N TYR A 229 1.87 22.88 9.57
CA TYR A 229 2.67 23.68 8.64
C TYR A 229 3.50 24.74 9.37
N ALA A 230 2.94 25.40 10.39
CA ALA A 230 3.66 26.38 11.19
C ALA A 230 4.83 25.77 11.99
N LEU A 231 4.71 24.52 12.43
CA LEU A 231 5.79 23.80 13.10
C LEU A 231 7.02 23.60 12.19
N THR A 232 6.84 23.53 10.88
CA THR A 232 7.97 23.39 9.94
C THR A 232 8.87 24.63 9.86
N PHE A 233 8.40 25.79 10.29
CA PHE A 233 9.19 27.03 10.35
C PHE A 233 10.09 27.13 11.60
N ILE A 234 10.00 26.19 12.53
CA ILE A 234 10.90 26.16 13.69
C ILE A 234 12.26 25.59 13.23
N PRO A 235 13.38 26.34 13.40
CA PRO A 235 14.69 25.95 12.84
C PRO A 235 15.16 24.55 13.27
N SER A 236 14.85 24.14 14.48
CA SER A 236 15.19 22.80 14.98
C SER A 236 14.40 21.69 14.27
N ILE A 237 13.14 21.95 13.93
CA ILE A 237 12.27 21.00 13.22
C ILE A 237 12.62 20.99 11.74
N GLU A 238 12.89 22.13 11.14
CA GLU A 238 13.32 22.26 9.76
C GLU A 238 14.62 21.48 9.51
N GLN A 239 15.61 21.61 10.38
CA GLN A 239 16.86 20.85 10.29
C GLN A 239 16.63 19.34 10.44
N LEU A 240 15.74 18.92 11.33
CA LEU A 240 15.38 17.52 11.56
C LEU A 240 14.66 16.94 10.35
N LEU A 241 13.74 17.68 9.74
CA LEU A 241 13.02 17.30 8.53
C LEU A 241 13.91 17.31 7.27
N ALA A 242 14.96 18.12 7.25
CA ALA A 242 15.91 18.17 6.14
C ALA A 242 16.99 17.07 6.23
N GLN A 243 17.35 16.63 7.45
CA GLN A 243 18.40 15.62 7.69
C GLN A 243 17.89 14.20 7.74
N ASP A 244 16.67 13.98 8.24
CA ASP A 244 16.13 12.61 8.42
C ASP A 244 15.10 12.28 7.35
N ARG A 245 15.45 11.28 6.57
CA ARG A 245 14.51 10.49 5.79
C ARG A 245 13.61 9.76 6.78
N LEU A 246 12.48 10.40 7.11
CA LEU A 246 11.58 9.87 8.12
C LEU A 246 11.17 8.43 7.77
N LEU A 247 11.22 7.57 8.78
CA LEU A 247 10.80 6.17 8.77
C LEU A 247 9.46 5.93 8.02
N LEU A 248 8.57 6.92 8.02
CA LEU A 248 7.27 6.86 7.37
C LEU A 248 7.38 6.83 5.83
N LEU A 249 8.34 7.55 5.26
CA LEU A 249 8.58 7.56 3.81
C LEU A 249 9.16 6.24 3.34
N ARG A 250 10.12 5.67 4.06
CA ARG A 250 10.62 4.32 3.79
C ARG A 250 9.55 3.25 3.85
N ALA A 251 8.51 3.45 4.65
CA ALA A 251 7.40 2.51 4.76
C ALA A 251 6.44 2.56 3.55
N VAL A 252 6.40 3.65 2.80
CA VAL A 252 5.58 3.80 1.58
C VAL A 252 6.29 3.26 0.35
N GLU A 253 7.63 3.20 0.35
CA GLU A 253 8.45 2.72 -0.77
C GLU A 253 8.58 1.19 -0.86
N PHE A 254 8.18 0.48 0.17
CA PHE A 254 8.14 -0.98 0.23
C PHE A 254 6.71 -1.49 0.02
#